data_b1e489078a4d1a470c478edfbb114a05
#
_entry.id   b1e489078a4d1a470c478edfbb114a05
#
_cell.length_a   1.000
_cell.length_b   1.000
_cell.length_c   1.000
_cell.angle_alpha   90.00
_cell.angle_beta   90.00
_cell.angle_gamma   90.00
#
_symmetry.space_group_name_H-M   'P 1'
#
loop_
_entity.id
_entity.type
_entity.pdbx_description
1 polymer ?
#
loop_
_entity_poly.entity_id
_entity_poly.type
_entity_poly.pdbx_seq_one_letter_code
_entity_poly.pdbx_strand_id
1 'polypeptide(L)'
;MGVKRFSALMLTIGLVLALTAGFATTTPASETKKDASKADWKFHDIVDVNFVMQHISVPMAEDVMLIDARPKRAKYDKGHIPGAVSIPDSQFAKITAQLPASKDALLIFYCEGPT
;
A
#
# COMPACT_ATOMS: atom_id res chain seq x y z
N MET A 1 -29.83 59.37 -7.39
CA MET A 1 -30.19 59.36 -8.83
C MET A 1 -29.57 58.10 -9.42
N GLY A 2 -30.23 57.16 -9.99
CA GLY A 2 -31.59 56.96 -10.42
C GLY A 2 -31.81 55.48 -10.58
N VAL A 3 -32.94 55.10 -10.15
CA VAL A 3 -33.59 53.80 -10.27
C VAL A 3 -33.73 53.43 -11.76
N LYS A 4 -33.59 52.13 -12.09
CA LYS A 4 -34.52 51.47 -13.03
C LYS A 4 -34.57 49.96 -12.79
N ARG A 5 -35.70 49.57 -12.25
CA ARG A 5 -36.29 48.22 -12.29
C ARG A 5 -36.66 47.91 -13.73
N PHE A 6 -36.45 46.64 -14.15
CA PHE A 6 -37.33 46.03 -15.14
C PHE A 6 -37.55 44.55 -14.75
N SER A 7 -38.78 44.29 -14.40
CA SER A 7 -39.46 43.00 -14.39
C SER A 7 -39.75 42.54 -15.85
N ALA A 8 -39.66 41.26 -16.06
CA ALA A 8 -40.50 40.43 -16.93
C ALA A 8 -39.91 39.01 -16.88
N LEU A 9 -40.49 38.10 -16.18
CA LEU A 9 -41.62 37.25 -16.49
C LEU A 9 -41.61 36.72 -17.94
N MET A 10 -41.12 35.49 -18.12
CA MET A 10 -41.66 34.56 -19.11
C MET A 10 -41.37 33.12 -18.70
N LEU A 11 -42.46 32.50 -18.41
CA LEU A 11 -42.71 31.09 -18.20
C LEU A 11 -42.60 30.36 -19.52
N THR A 12 -41.72 29.38 -19.67
CA THR A 12 -41.89 28.35 -20.69
C THR A 12 -41.53 26.99 -20.10
N ILE A 13 -42.56 26.22 -19.96
CA ILE A 13 -42.57 24.80 -19.66
C ILE A 13 -41.94 24.09 -20.85
N GLY A 14 -40.79 23.49 -20.66
CA GLY A 14 -40.17 22.58 -21.61
C GLY A 14 -39.83 21.27 -20.90
N LEU A 15 -40.78 20.35 -20.99
CA LEU A 15 -40.61 18.96 -20.57
C LEU A 15 -39.64 18.30 -21.55
N VAL A 16 -38.38 18.21 -21.22
CA VAL A 16 -37.40 17.37 -21.93
C VAL A 16 -37.11 16.17 -21.07
N LEU A 17 -37.71 15.06 -21.46
CA LEU A 17 -37.41 13.73 -20.95
C LEU A 17 -36.03 13.32 -21.48
N ALA A 18 -34.94 13.65 -20.75
CA ALA A 18 -33.61 13.15 -21.07
C ALA A 18 -33.40 11.84 -20.34
N LEU A 19 -33.48 10.76 -21.08
CA LEU A 19 -32.97 9.46 -20.67
C LEU A 19 -31.44 9.59 -20.52
N THR A 20 -30.94 9.88 -19.32
CA THR A 20 -29.54 9.73 -19.02
C THR A 20 -29.27 8.28 -18.70
N ALA A 21 -28.79 7.54 -19.70
CA ALA A 21 -28.14 6.26 -19.48
C ALA A 21 -26.99 6.50 -18.49
N GLY A 22 -27.15 6.04 -17.26
CA GLY A 22 -26.11 6.05 -16.25
C GLY A 22 -24.95 5.18 -16.72
N PHE A 23 -23.86 5.79 -17.13
CA PHE A 23 -22.58 5.12 -17.18
C PHE A 23 -22.17 4.83 -15.73
N ALA A 24 -22.46 3.63 -15.28
CA ALA A 24 -21.83 3.08 -14.10
C ALA A 24 -20.35 2.93 -14.41
N THR A 25 -19.52 3.88 -13.96
CA THR A 25 -18.09 3.69 -13.87
C THR A 25 -17.87 2.66 -12.77
N THR A 26 -17.84 1.41 -13.14
CA THR A 26 -17.28 0.36 -12.32
C THR A 26 -15.79 0.64 -12.20
N THR A 27 -15.41 1.30 -11.12
CA THR A 27 -14.05 1.29 -10.62
C THR A 27 -13.72 -0.19 -10.37
N PRO A 28 -12.67 -0.76 -10.98
CA PRO A 28 -12.24 -2.09 -10.58
C PRO A 28 -11.78 -1.95 -9.14
N ALA A 29 -12.59 -2.44 -8.22
CA ALA A 29 -12.12 -2.73 -6.89
C ALA A 29 -10.91 -3.64 -7.07
N SER A 30 -9.74 -3.19 -6.63
CA SER A 30 -8.58 -4.02 -6.49
C SER A 30 -8.98 -5.16 -5.56
N GLU A 31 -9.37 -6.28 -6.15
CA GLU A 31 -9.53 -7.51 -5.41
C GLU A 31 -8.14 -7.86 -4.87
N THR A 32 -7.91 -7.44 -3.64
CA THR A 32 -6.87 -8.02 -2.81
C THR A 32 -7.14 -9.51 -2.81
N LYS A 33 -6.41 -10.25 -3.62
CA LYS A 33 -6.43 -11.70 -3.61
C LYS A 33 -5.99 -12.15 -2.23
N LYS A 34 -6.98 -12.29 -1.35
CA LYS A 34 -6.84 -12.89 -0.04
C LYS A 34 -6.81 -14.40 -0.23
N ASP A 35 -5.77 -14.86 -0.88
CA ASP A 35 -5.53 -16.28 -1.13
C ASP A 35 -4.14 -16.66 -0.61
N ALA A 36 -3.88 -16.28 0.62
CA ALA A 36 -2.91 -16.99 1.42
C ALA A 36 -3.71 -18.05 2.17
N SER A 37 -3.54 -19.31 1.80
CA SER A 37 -3.97 -20.41 2.64
C SER A 37 -3.57 -20.06 4.07
N LYS A 38 -4.52 -20.07 5.00
CA LYS A 38 -4.27 -19.86 6.43
C LYS A 38 -3.50 -21.04 7.00
N ALA A 39 -2.29 -21.25 6.54
CA ALA A 39 -1.29 -21.91 7.33
C ALA A 39 -0.98 -20.98 8.52
N ASP A 40 -0.69 -21.50 9.67
CA ASP A 40 -0.43 -20.78 10.93
C ASP A 40 0.72 -19.76 10.82
N TRP A 41 0.53 -18.74 9.99
CA TRP A 41 1.49 -17.67 9.86
C TRP A 41 1.54 -16.85 11.15
N LYS A 42 2.69 -16.81 11.75
CA LYS A 42 2.97 -16.00 12.95
C LYS A 42 3.14 -14.50 12.63
N PHE A 43 2.90 -14.11 11.39
CA PHE A 43 3.04 -12.75 10.91
C PHE A 43 1.69 -12.05 10.89
N HIS A 44 1.73 -10.73 10.98
CA HIS A 44 0.53 -9.91 11.02
C HIS A 44 -0.23 -9.97 9.68
N ASP A 45 0.49 -9.86 8.57
CA ASP A 45 -0.09 -9.93 7.22
C ASP A 45 0.94 -10.40 6.19
N ILE A 46 0.46 -10.89 5.05
CA ILE A 46 1.29 -11.21 3.88
C ILE A 46 0.95 -10.20 2.80
N VAL A 47 1.96 -9.48 2.36
CA VAL A 47 1.83 -8.42 1.37
C VAL A 47 2.42 -8.82 0.02
N ASP A 48 1.91 -8.24 -1.05
CA ASP A 48 2.43 -8.45 -2.39
C ASP A 48 3.58 -7.49 -2.75
N VAL A 49 4.17 -7.70 -3.90
CA VAL A 49 5.27 -6.88 -4.40
C VAL A 49 4.87 -5.41 -4.62
N ASN A 50 3.61 -5.15 -4.98
CA ASN A 50 3.15 -3.78 -5.22
C ASN A 50 3.11 -2.99 -3.91
N PHE A 51 2.64 -3.61 -2.84
CA PHE A 51 2.70 -3.03 -1.51
C PHE A 51 4.14 -2.69 -1.12
N VAL A 52 5.06 -3.62 -1.30
CA VAL A 52 6.48 -3.40 -0.99
C VAL A 52 7.03 -2.22 -1.78
N MET A 53 6.81 -2.19 -3.09
CA MET A 53 7.30 -1.11 -3.97
C MET A 53 6.75 0.27 -3.62
N GLN A 54 5.58 0.36 -3.03
CA GLN A 54 4.98 1.63 -2.59
C GLN A 54 5.59 2.16 -1.29
N HIS A 55 6.18 1.28 -0.47
CA HIS A 55 6.68 1.62 0.86
C HIS A 55 8.20 1.67 0.95
N ILE A 56 8.92 1.13 -0.04
CA ILE A 56 10.38 1.18 -0.03
C ILE A 56 10.89 2.38 -0.85
N SER A 57 11.97 2.98 -0.37
CA SER A 57 12.70 4.06 -1.04
C SER A 57 14.21 3.91 -0.80
N VAL A 58 15.03 4.62 -1.56
CA VAL A 58 16.47 4.66 -1.31
C VAL A 58 16.89 6.14 -1.28
N PRO A 59 17.25 6.66 -0.11
CA PRO A 59 17.32 5.97 1.21
C PRO A 59 15.95 5.56 1.74
N MET A 60 15.92 4.54 2.62
CA MET A 60 14.71 4.08 3.28
C MET A 60 14.15 5.16 4.21
N ALA A 61 12.83 5.28 4.33
CA ALA A 61 12.18 6.16 5.30
C ALA A 61 12.49 5.69 6.74
N GLU A 62 12.55 6.61 7.69
CA GLU A 62 12.93 6.30 9.08
C GLU A 62 11.95 5.38 9.81
N ASP A 63 10.70 5.37 9.36
CA ASP A 63 9.61 4.56 9.89
C ASP A 63 9.34 3.28 9.10
N VAL A 64 10.19 2.96 8.12
CA VAL A 64 10.10 1.75 7.31
C VAL A 64 11.40 0.97 7.37
N MET A 65 11.30 -0.33 7.60
CA MET A 65 12.46 -1.22 7.57
C MET A 65 12.16 -2.46 6.73
N LEU A 66 12.94 -2.66 5.68
CA LEU A 66 12.88 -3.86 4.85
C LEU A 66 13.96 -4.85 5.33
N ILE A 67 13.55 -6.05 5.70
CA ILE A 67 14.40 -7.04 6.35
C ILE A 67 14.54 -8.28 5.47
N ASP A 68 15.77 -8.59 5.11
CA ASP A 68 16.12 -9.85 4.45
C ASP A 68 16.44 -10.91 5.50
N ALA A 69 15.54 -11.88 5.65
CA ALA A 69 15.66 -12.97 6.60
C ALA A 69 16.49 -14.15 6.09
N ARG A 70 16.98 -14.07 4.84
CA ARG A 70 17.79 -15.13 4.24
C ARG A 70 19.21 -15.18 4.83
N PRO A 71 19.91 -16.32 4.72
CA PRO A 71 21.29 -16.43 5.16
C PRO A 71 22.20 -15.37 4.51
N LYS A 72 22.90 -14.58 5.33
CA LYS A 72 23.66 -13.42 4.86
C LYS A 72 24.65 -13.79 3.75
N ARG A 73 25.60 -14.69 4.02
CA ARG A 73 26.67 -15.04 3.06
C ARG A 73 26.16 -15.76 1.83
N ALA A 74 25.16 -16.62 1.99
CA ALA A 74 24.69 -17.46 0.89
C ALA A 74 23.74 -16.71 -0.05
N LYS A 75 23.03 -15.71 0.43
CA LYS A 75 21.94 -15.04 -0.28
C LYS A 75 22.06 -13.53 -0.30
N TYR A 76 22.03 -12.86 0.86
CA TYR A 76 22.07 -11.41 0.94
C TYR A 76 23.28 -10.79 0.24
N ASP A 77 24.47 -11.29 0.52
CA ASP A 77 25.72 -10.77 -0.06
C ASP A 77 25.83 -11.00 -1.58
N LYS A 78 25.04 -11.92 -2.12
CA LYS A 78 24.98 -12.18 -3.58
C LYS A 78 23.97 -11.31 -4.32
N GLY A 79 22.97 -10.80 -3.59
CA GLY A 79 21.94 -9.93 -4.12
C GLY A 79 20.77 -9.80 -3.15
N HIS A 80 20.35 -8.57 -2.93
CA HIS A 80 19.24 -8.22 -2.04
C HIS A 80 18.50 -7.00 -2.59
N ILE A 81 17.31 -6.74 -2.09
CA ILE A 81 16.54 -5.56 -2.45
C ILE A 81 17.26 -4.31 -1.93
N PRO A 82 17.48 -3.26 -2.74
CA PRO A 82 18.14 -2.04 -2.29
C PRO A 82 17.49 -1.46 -1.02
N GLY A 83 18.30 -1.10 -0.05
CA GLY A 83 17.86 -0.61 1.26
C GLY A 83 17.46 -1.68 2.28
N ALA A 84 17.43 -2.95 1.89
CA ALA A 84 17.16 -4.03 2.84
C ALA A 84 18.31 -4.23 3.84
N VAL A 85 17.95 -4.56 5.07
CA VAL A 85 18.88 -4.92 6.14
C VAL A 85 18.90 -6.44 6.32
N SER A 86 20.09 -7.02 6.39
CA SER A 86 20.22 -8.46 6.60
C SER A 86 20.05 -8.82 8.07
N ILE A 87 18.97 -9.49 8.40
CA ILE A 87 18.71 -10.06 9.72
C ILE A 87 18.25 -11.51 9.51
N PRO A 88 19.19 -12.46 9.38
CA PRO A 88 18.86 -13.86 9.23
C PRO A 88 18.02 -14.38 10.40
N ASP A 89 17.22 -15.40 10.16
CA ASP A 89 16.38 -16.05 11.16
C ASP A 89 17.15 -16.45 12.43
N SER A 90 18.38 -16.90 12.27
CA SER A 90 19.30 -17.23 13.38
C SER A 90 19.63 -16.04 14.30
N GLN A 91 19.38 -14.82 13.87
CA GLN A 91 19.63 -13.59 14.63
C GLN A 91 18.37 -12.97 15.23
N PHE A 92 17.20 -13.54 14.99
CA PHE A 92 15.93 -12.97 15.47
C PHE A 92 15.84 -12.80 16.98
N ALA A 93 16.54 -13.61 17.76
CA ALA A 93 16.61 -13.44 19.20
C ALA A 93 17.24 -12.08 19.63
N LYS A 94 18.01 -11.45 18.74
CA LYS A 94 18.70 -10.17 18.96
C LYS A 94 18.17 -9.04 18.09
N ILE A 95 17.08 -9.28 17.37
CA ILE A 95 16.53 -8.34 16.39
C ILE A 95 16.13 -7.00 17.02
N THR A 96 15.65 -7.01 18.25
CA THR A 96 15.15 -5.81 18.96
C THR A 96 16.15 -4.65 18.98
N ALA A 97 17.44 -4.94 19.03
CA ALA A 97 18.48 -3.90 19.01
C ALA A 97 18.67 -3.24 17.63
N GLN A 98 18.12 -3.84 16.58
CA GLN A 98 18.26 -3.39 15.19
C GLN A 98 16.98 -2.78 14.64
N LEU A 99 15.87 -2.90 15.37
CA LEU A 99 14.58 -2.36 14.93
C LEU A 99 14.52 -0.84 15.14
N PRO A 100 13.71 -0.13 14.33
CA PRO A 100 13.42 1.28 14.57
C PRO A 100 12.91 1.52 15.99
N ALA A 101 13.20 2.69 16.54
CA ALA A 101 12.73 3.06 17.87
C ALA A 101 11.21 3.24 17.95
N SER A 102 10.57 3.64 16.84
CA SER A 102 9.13 3.76 16.74
C SER A 102 8.48 2.37 16.73
N LYS A 103 7.47 2.20 17.59
CA LYS A 103 6.67 0.96 17.61
C LYS A 103 5.65 0.88 16.47
N ASP A 104 5.39 2.01 15.83
CA ASP A 104 4.47 2.11 14.69
C ASP A 104 5.23 1.97 13.34
N ALA A 105 6.53 1.70 13.38
CA ALA A 105 7.33 1.50 12.18
C ALA A 105 6.86 0.28 11.40
N LEU A 106 6.79 0.44 10.07
CA LEU A 106 6.47 -0.65 9.16
C LEU A 106 7.67 -1.57 8.98
N LEU A 107 7.55 -2.81 9.41
CA LEU A 107 8.56 -3.84 9.23
C LEU A 107 8.13 -4.80 8.14
N ILE A 108 8.87 -4.87 7.05
CA ILE A 108 8.62 -5.77 5.93
C ILE A 108 9.71 -6.83 5.91
N PHE A 109 9.33 -8.09 6.05
CA PHE A 109 10.25 -9.22 5.99
C PHE A 109 10.11 -9.94 4.67
N TYR A 110 11.21 -10.35 4.07
CA TYR A 110 11.18 -11.26 2.94
C TYR A 110 12.20 -12.39 3.08
N CYS A 111 11.89 -13.52 2.47
CA CYS A 111 12.73 -14.71 2.41
C CYS A 111 12.56 -15.41 1.05
N GLU A 112 12.98 -16.66 0.93
CA GLU A 112 12.84 -17.44 -0.31
C GLU A 112 11.45 -18.08 -0.50
N GLY A 113 10.53 -17.83 0.42
CA GLY A 113 9.20 -18.43 0.44
C GLY A 113 9.01 -19.41 1.60
N PRO A 114 7.79 -19.91 1.74
CA PRO A 114 7.52 -20.95 2.74
C PRO A 114 8.27 -22.23 2.37
N THR A 115 9.05 -22.74 3.29
CA THR A 115 9.70 -24.05 3.21
C THR A 115 8.88 -25.09 3.94
#